data_addfdc85030f2be38b16ca5882db92fc
#
_entry.id   addfdc85030f2be38b16ca5882db92fc
#
_cell.length_a   1.000
_cell.length_b   1.000
_cell.length_c   1.000
_cell.angle_alpha   90.00
_cell.angle_beta   90.00
_cell.angle_gamma   90.00
#
_symmetry.space_group_name_H-M   'P 1'
#
loop_
_entity.id
_entity.type
_entity.pdbx_description
1 polymer ?
#
loop_
_entity_poly.entity_id
_entity_poly.type
_entity_poly.pdbx_seq_one_letter_code
_entity_poly.pdbx_strand_id
1 'polypeptide(L)'
;MIGFRGPLDEWVTISLAAATMKQLLRLTVCAGIFLLATPAVIRSHPQKPTRLPSSPQGVPVAQLVSAVLQRAKALENTTGMRLGFRSFITAHHLPPDSISYSDFVLIRLLFEATRDAGFWNLHWKVTDQPPTSDNVWRQWRLIGKPSLSEPTAIAECDELSALYAFLAERAGVRIVGLFWPTANHTVAVWVLRPTSGPVVRVVVPTSQIFLEESDSFDTKKFDPWRQKTIYEYTRRDVPDSFELPKPLVDFFLQQVDKYAGASDATLQRLRYLRDAVFAGSWTREEAASDALKRRAALAPGSNDDSSALLNFSADMRLEPFRK
;
A
#
# COMPACT_ATOMS: atom_id res chain seq x y z
N MET A 1 -45.85 10.70 22.16
CA MET A 1 -44.55 11.41 22.11
C MET A 1 -43.70 10.97 23.27
N ILE A 2 -42.82 10.01 23.07
CA ILE A 2 -41.85 9.55 24.08
C ILE A 2 -40.48 9.68 23.40
N GLY A 3 -39.71 10.68 23.83
CA GLY A 3 -38.39 10.95 23.31
C GLY A 3 -37.36 10.00 23.96
N PHE A 4 -36.71 9.20 23.16
CA PHE A 4 -35.50 8.47 23.53
C PHE A 4 -34.29 9.38 23.35
N ARG A 5 -33.71 9.84 24.48
CA ARG A 5 -32.35 10.38 24.49
C ARG A 5 -31.39 9.21 24.59
N GLY A 6 -30.54 9.05 23.58
CA GLY A 6 -29.47 8.04 23.55
C GLY A 6 -28.20 8.52 24.25
N PRO A 7 -27.29 7.65 24.65
CA PRO A 7 -26.12 7.91 25.50
C PRO A 7 -24.89 8.41 24.71
N LEU A 8 -25.05 9.39 23.82
CA LEU A 8 -23.92 9.93 23.00
C LEU A 8 -23.23 11.13 23.62
N ASP A 9 -23.81 11.75 24.66
CA ASP A 9 -23.24 12.97 25.25
C ASP A 9 -22.15 12.73 26.30
N GLU A 10 -22.02 11.52 26.85
CA GLU A 10 -20.99 11.23 27.87
C GLU A 10 -19.58 11.01 27.31
N TRP A 11 -19.45 10.54 26.07
CA TRP A 11 -18.12 10.24 25.47
C TRP A 11 -17.36 11.47 25.01
N VAL A 12 -18.05 12.54 24.68
CA VAL A 12 -17.41 13.80 24.24
C VAL A 12 -16.74 14.52 25.39
N THR A 13 -17.31 14.43 26.59
CA THR A 13 -16.81 15.16 27.78
C THR A 13 -15.53 14.52 28.34
N ILE A 14 -15.37 13.19 28.24
CA ILE A 14 -14.17 12.49 28.73
C ILE A 14 -12.95 12.72 27.82
N SER A 15 -13.19 12.88 26.53
CA SER A 15 -12.09 13.12 25.55
C SER A 15 -11.48 14.52 25.67
N LEU A 16 -12.29 15.53 26.01
CA LEU A 16 -11.78 16.90 26.21
C LEU A 16 -10.97 17.06 27.52
N ALA A 17 -11.35 16.34 28.58
CA ALA A 17 -10.65 16.41 29.85
C ALA A 17 -9.24 15.79 29.78
N ALA A 18 -9.06 14.74 28.99
CA ALA A 18 -7.76 14.07 28.83
C ALA A 18 -6.78 14.92 27.98
N ALA A 19 -7.29 15.66 27.00
CA ALA A 19 -6.46 16.53 26.17
C ALA A 19 -5.92 17.75 26.94
N THR A 20 -6.73 18.33 27.82
CA THR A 20 -6.35 19.51 28.60
C THR A 20 -5.31 19.19 29.70
N MET A 21 -5.39 17.98 30.28
CA MET A 21 -4.45 17.57 31.31
C MET A 21 -3.06 17.23 30.76
N LYS A 22 -2.95 16.74 29.52
CA LYS A 22 -1.66 16.49 28.84
C LYS A 22 -0.96 17.79 28.41
N GLN A 23 -1.69 18.87 28.14
CA GLN A 23 -1.09 20.17 27.81
C GLN A 23 -0.56 20.92 29.05
N LEU A 24 -1.21 20.79 30.19
CA LEU A 24 -0.74 21.41 31.43
C LEU A 24 0.55 20.79 31.98
N LEU A 25 0.78 19.50 31.75
CA LEU A 25 1.99 18.80 32.20
C LEU A 25 3.24 19.14 31.36
N ARG A 26 3.07 19.68 30.15
CA ARG A 26 4.20 20.07 29.27
C ARG A 26 4.72 21.47 29.47
N LEU A 27 4.01 22.32 30.18
CA LEU A 27 4.39 23.72 30.43
C LEU A 27 5.21 23.95 31.73
N THR A 28 5.34 22.93 32.58
CA THR A 28 6.00 23.08 33.89
C THR A 28 7.47 22.57 33.90
N VAL A 29 8.02 22.07 32.81
CA VAL A 29 9.39 21.53 32.76
C VAL A 29 10.40 22.43 32.03
N CYS A 30 9.99 23.58 31.49
CA CYS A 30 10.89 24.49 30.76
C CYS A 30 11.42 25.69 31.49
N ALA A 31 11.29 25.77 32.83
CA ALA A 31 11.84 26.87 33.64
C ALA A 31 12.88 26.36 34.61
N GLY A 32 14.11 26.24 34.18
CA GLY A 32 15.24 26.04 35.10
C GLY A 32 16.36 25.23 34.52
N ILE A 33 17.29 25.86 33.82
CA ILE A 33 18.77 25.68 33.88
C ILE A 33 19.36 26.65 32.83
N PHE A 34 19.61 27.90 33.29
CA PHE A 34 20.64 28.75 32.69
C PHE A 34 21.89 28.56 33.53
N LEU A 35 22.86 27.84 33.03
CA LEU A 35 24.20 27.82 33.58
C LEU A 35 25.22 27.98 32.46
N LEU A 36 25.91 29.06 32.55
CA LEU A 36 27.13 29.56 31.92
C LEU A 36 27.99 28.49 31.24
N ALA A 37 28.06 28.49 29.91
CA ALA A 37 29.10 27.81 29.16
C ALA A 37 29.92 28.85 28.39
N THR A 38 31.18 28.96 28.74
CA THR A 38 32.22 29.71 28.05
C THR A 38 32.40 29.22 26.61
N PRO A 39 32.66 30.12 25.64
CA PRO A 39 32.87 29.69 24.27
C PRO A 39 34.26 29.05 24.11
N ALA A 40 34.27 27.72 23.92
CA ALA A 40 35.47 27.04 23.42
C ALA A 40 35.62 27.35 21.92
N VAL A 41 36.68 28.02 21.56
CA VAL A 41 37.09 28.29 20.18
C VAL A 41 37.48 26.94 19.56
N ILE A 42 36.57 26.30 18.85
CA ILE A 42 36.85 25.13 18.04
C ILE A 42 37.51 25.60 16.74
N ARG A 43 38.82 25.40 16.63
CA ARG A 43 39.56 25.53 15.37
C ARG A 43 39.04 24.47 14.42
N SER A 44 38.23 24.87 13.45
CA SER A 44 37.82 24.03 12.34
C SER A 44 39.03 23.76 11.43
N HIS A 45 39.50 22.52 11.46
CA HIS A 45 40.37 22.02 10.41
C HIS A 45 39.57 21.97 9.10
N PRO A 46 40.11 22.39 7.95
CA PRO A 46 39.42 22.22 6.67
C PRO A 46 39.33 20.73 6.37
N GLN A 47 38.15 20.15 6.60
CA GLN A 47 37.86 18.81 6.13
C GLN A 47 37.87 18.83 4.60
N LYS A 48 38.80 18.04 4.03
CA LYS A 48 38.83 17.71 2.60
C LYS A 48 37.43 17.25 2.21
N PRO A 49 36.83 17.78 1.11
CA PRO A 49 35.51 17.35 0.72
C PRO A 49 35.54 15.85 0.44
N THR A 50 34.97 15.08 1.34
CA THR A 50 34.74 13.66 1.14
C THR A 50 33.77 13.57 -0.04
N ARG A 51 34.24 13.08 -1.16
CA ARG A 51 33.42 12.82 -2.35
C ARG A 51 32.30 11.90 -1.89
N LEU A 52 31.08 12.41 -1.80
CA LEU A 52 29.90 11.61 -1.56
C LEU A 52 29.92 10.45 -2.57
N PRO A 53 29.72 9.20 -2.13
CA PRO A 53 29.61 8.09 -3.05
C PRO A 53 28.56 8.48 -4.09
N SER A 54 28.87 8.24 -5.38
CA SER A 54 27.97 8.48 -6.49
C SER A 54 26.61 7.91 -6.12
N SER A 55 25.59 8.78 -6.01
CA SER A 55 24.22 8.42 -5.68
C SER A 55 23.82 7.22 -6.54
N PRO A 56 23.31 6.13 -5.98
CA PRO A 56 22.77 5.05 -6.78
C PRO A 56 21.77 5.69 -7.76
N GLN A 57 21.89 5.36 -9.05
CA GLN A 57 21.04 5.95 -10.08
C GLN A 57 19.58 5.90 -9.64
N GLY A 58 18.98 7.08 -9.43
CA GLY A 58 17.57 7.21 -9.12
C GLY A 58 16.75 6.89 -10.37
N VAL A 59 15.55 6.39 -10.16
CA VAL A 59 14.57 6.18 -11.22
C VAL A 59 13.45 7.20 -11.02
N PRO A 60 13.23 8.12 -11.97
CA PRO A 60 12.14 9.08 -11.89
C PRO A 60 10.78 8.39 -11.79
N VAL A 61 9.85 8.98 -11.04
CA VAL A 61 8.47 8.47 -10.91
C VAL A 61 7.81 8.31 -12.28
N ALA A 62 8.02 9.22 -13.21
CA ALA A 62 7.50 9.08 -14.57
C ALA A 62 7.98 7.79 -15.27
N GLN A 63 9.23 7.40 -15.07
CA GLN A 63 9.76 6.15 -15.62
C GLN A 63 9.16 4.93 -14.94
N LEU A 64 8.99 4.98 -13.61
CA LEU A 64 8.28 3.94 -12.86
C LEU A 64 6.86 3.77 -13.39
N VAL A 65 6.09 4.86 -13.51
CA VAL A 65 4.71 4.82 -14.03
C VAL A 65 4.67 4.21 -15.43
N SER A 66 5.58 4.59 -16.31
CA SER A 66 5.69 4.00 -17.66
C SER A 66 5.94 2.48 -17.59
N ALA A 67 6.82 2.03 -16.70
CA ALA A 67 7.11 0.62 -16.52
C ALA A 67 5.90 -0.16 -15.94
N VAL A 68 5.14 0.44 -15.02
CA VAL A 68 3.89 -0.12 -14.49
C VAL A 68 2.85 -0.28 -15.60
N LEU A 69 2.67 0.74 -16.45
CA LEU A 69 1.75 0.68 -17.59
C LEU A 69 2.11 -0.45 -18.57
N GLN A 70 3.40 -0.64 -18.85
CA GLN A 70 3.86 -1.75 -19.69
C GLN A 70 3.52 -3.11 -19.08
N ARG A 71 3.70 -3.30 -17.75
CA ARG A 71 3.33 -4.54 -17.06
C ARG A 71 1.82 -4.75 -17.05
N ALA A 72 1.05 -3.70 -16.79
CA ALA A 72 -0.42 -3.78 -16.88
C ALA A 72 -0.85 -4.25 -18.27
N LYS A 73 -0.25 -3.71 -19.33
CA LYS A 73 -0.51 -4.15 -20.70
C LYS A 73 -0.18 -5.63 -20.95
N ALA A 74 0.91 -6.11 -20.40
CA ALA A 74 1.26 -7.54 -20.48
C ALA A 74 0.23 -8.43 -19.75
N LEU A 75 -0.29 -7.95 -18.59
CA LEU A 75 -1.29 -8.66 -17.79
C LEU A 75 -2.66 -8.80 -18.48
N GLU A 76 -3.00 -7.92 -19.41
CA GLU A 76 -4.26 -8.02 -20.18
C GLU A 76 -4.47 -9.38 -20.87
N ASN A 77 -3.39 -10.08 -21.16
CA ASN A 77 -3.44 -11.38 -21.82
C ASN A 77 -3.54 -12.57 -20.85
N THR A 78 -3.50 -12.32 -19.53
CA THR A 78 -3.56 -13.41 -18.54
C THR A 78 -4.99 -13.86 -18.29
N THR A 79 -5.15 -15.15 -18.00
CA THR A 79 -6.46 -15.75 -17.72
C THR A 79 -7.06 -15.17 -16.44
N GLY A 80 -6.24 -14.97 -15.40
CA GLY A 80 -6.69 -14.43 -14.12
C GLY A 80 -7.31 -13.05 -14.24
N MET A 81 -6.69 -12.13 -14.99
CA MET A 81 -7.22 -10.78 -15.20
C MET A 81 -8.53 -10.80 -16.00
N ARG A 82 -8.64 -11.64 -17.01
CA ARG A 82 -9.89 -11.74 -17.82
C ARG A 82 -11.06 -12.30 -17.00
N LEU A 83 -10.81 -13.31 -16.17
CA LEU A 83 -11.82 -13.85 -15.26
C LEU A 83 -12.22 -12.83 -14.21
N GLY A 84 -11.24 -12.15 -13.58
CA GLY A 84 -11.48 -11.07 -12.62
C GLY A 84 -12.32 -9.95 -13.20
N PHE A 85 -12.04 -9.51 -14.43
CA PHE A 85 -12.82 -8.47 -15.09
C PHE A 85 -14.27 -8.89 -15.33
N ARG A 86 -14.49 -10.12 -15.83
CA ARG A 86 -15.86 -10.63 -16.03
C ARG A 86 -16.64 -10.68 -14.72
N SER A 87 -16.02 -11.18 -13.66
CA SER A 87 -16.63 -11.21 -12.33
C SER A 87 -16.98 -9.82 -11.83
N PHE A 88 -16.08 -8.85 -12.03
CA PHE A 88 -16.28 -7.45 -11.66
C PHE A 88 -17.47 -6.82 -12.40
N ILE A 89 -17.52 -6.95 -13.73
CA ILE A 89 -18.64 -6.45 -14.55
C ILE A 89 -19.97 -7.07 -14.09
N THR A 90 -20.00 -8.36 -13.83
CA THR A 90 -21.20 -9.07 -13.37
C THR A 90 -21.62 -8.60 -11.98
N ALA A 91 -20.69 -8.48 -11.04
CA ALA A 91 -20.97 -8.10 -9.66
C ALA A 91 -21.56 -6.67 -9.53
N HIS A 92 -21.16 -5.78 -10.44
CA HIS A 92 -21.63 -4.40 -10.46
C HIS A 92 -22.73 -4.14 -11.49
N HIS A 93 -23.21 -5.18 -12.19
CA HIS A 93 -24.22 -5.06 -13.25
C HIS A 93 -23.87 -4.01 -14.32
N LEU A 94 -22.58 -3.91 -14.66
CA LEU A 94 -22.09 -2.93 -15.62
C LEU A 94 -22.31 -3.42 -17.06
N PRO A 95 -22.65 -2.50 -17.98
CA PRO A 95 -22.57 -2.79 -19.41
C PRO A 95 -21.12 -3.18 -19.78
N PRO A 96 -20.89 -4.17 -20.67
CA PRO A 96 -19.53 -4.66 -21.00
C PRO A 96 -18.56 -3.56 -21.43
N ASP A 97 -19.07 -2.51 -22.12
CA ASP A 97 -18.26 -1.42 -22.67
C ASP A 97 -18.23 -0.18 -21.76
N SER A 98 -18.74 -0.28 -20.52
CA SER A 98 -18.87 0.86 -19.61
C SER A 98 -17.57 1.29 -18.97
N ILE A 99 -16.58 0.39 -18.93
CA ILE A 99 -15.25 0.65 -18.39
C ILE A 99 -14.20 -0.01 -19.29
N SER A 100 -13.03 0.59 -19.34
CA SER A 100 -11.89 0.03 -20.05
C SER A 100 -11.36 -1.21 -19.32
N TYR A 101 -11.16 -2.31 -20.06
CA TYR A 101 -10.49 -3.49 -19.52
C TYR A 101 -9.06 -3.15 -19.06
N SER A 102 -8.36 -2.29 -19.80
CA SER A 102 -7.01 -1.82 -19.43
C SER A 102 -7.02 -1.07 -18.11
N ASP A 103 -8.02 -0.22 -17.83
CA ASP A 103 -8.13 0.48 -16.55
C ASP A 103 -8.37 -0.50 -15.40
N PHE A 104 -9.21 -1.51 -15.61
CA PHE A 104 -9.41 -2.56 -14.61
C PHE A 104 -8.11 -3.29 -14.29
N VAL A 105 -7.35 -3.71 -15.31
CA VAL A 105 -6.07 -4.41 -15.11
C VAL A 105 -5.09 -3.53 -14.36
N LEU A 106 -5.00 -2.26 -14.72
CA LEU A 106 -4.11 -1.31 -14.05
C LEU A 106 -4.50 -1.09 -12.58
N ILE A 107 -5.78 -0.88 -12.29
CA ILE A 107 -6.30 -0.71 -10.93
C ILE A 107 -6.03 -1.96 -10.08
N ARG A 108 -6.21 -3.15 -10.66
CA ARG A 108 -5.88 -4.40 -9.98
C ARG A 108 -4.40 -4.55 -9.68
N LEU A 109 -3.55 -4.25 -10.66
CA LEU A 109 -2.09 -4.28 -10.46
C LEU A 109 -1.65 -3.33 -9.36
N LEU A 110 -2.14 -2.10 -9.38
CA LEU A 110 -1.81 -1.10 -8.37
C LEU A 110 -2.31 -1.51 -6.97
N PHE A 111 -3.49 -2.13 -6.90
CA PHE A 111 -4.00 -2.66 -5.64
C PHE A 111 -3.07 -3.72 -5.05
N GLU A 112 -2.66 -4.70 -5.84
CA GLU A 112 -1.73 -5.74 -5.38
C GLU A 112 -0.34 -5.17 -5.00
N ALA A 113 0.07 -4.10 -5.67
CA ALA A 113 1.35 -3.45 -5.40
C ALA A 113 1.36 -2.65 -4.10
N THR A 114 0.23 -2.05 -3.71
CA THR A 114 0.21 -1.04 -2.64
C THR A 114 -0.38 -1.52 -1.32
N ARG A 115 -1.11 -2.62 -1.29
CA ARG A 115 -1.68 -3.14 -0.05
C ARG A 115 -0.68 -3.97 0.74
N ASP A 116 -0.63 -3.76 2.05
CA ASP A 116 0.16 -4.52 3.02
C ASP A 116 1.54 -4.95 2.50
N ALA A 117 1.88 -6.23 2.65
CA ALA A 117 3.09 -6.83 2.10
C ALA A 117 3.02 -7.09 0.57
N GLY A 118 2.39 -6.22 -0.21
CA GLY A 118 2.25 -6.34 -1.67
C GLY A 118 3.57 -6.39 -2.43
N PHE A 119 3.56 -6.09 -3.73
CA PHE A 119 4.77 -6.18 -4.58
C PHE A 119 5.90 -5.22 -4.16
N TRP A 120 5.57 -4.13 -3.45
CA TRP A 120 6.55 -3.24 -2.81
C TRP A 120 7.14 -3.82 -1.53
N ASN A 121 6.59 -4.92 -1.01
CA ASN A 121 6.90 -5.47 0.30
C ASN A 121 6.74 -4.43 1.42
N LEU A 122 5.62 -3.72 1.41
CA LEU A 122 5.24 -2.79 2.47
C LEU A 122 4.78 -3.56 3.70
N HIS A 123 5.00 -2.99 4.87
CA HIS A 123 4.49 -3.51 6.13
C HIS A 123 3.47 -2.55 6.73
N TRP A 124 2.25 -3.03 6.87
CA TRP A 124 1.22 -2.27 7.56
C TRP A 124 1.45 -2.28 9.07
N LYS A 125 1.43 -1.11 9.67
CA LYS A 125 1.56 -0.94 11.12
C LYS A 125 0.92 0.37 11.55
N VAL A 126 0.08 0.32 12.60
CA VAL A 126 -0.42 1.52 13.27
C VAL A 126 0.74 2.17 14.03
N THR A 127 1.06 3.40 13.69
CA THR A 127 2.21 4.12 14.27
C THR A 127 1.79 5.23 15.23
N ASP A 128 0.50 5.56 15.30
CA ASP A 128 -0.05 6.69 16.05
C ASP A 128 0.59 8.05 15.68
N GLN A 129 1.19 8.13 14.49
CA GLN A 129 1.74 9.37 13.96
C GLN A 129 0.64 10.13 13.22
N PRO A 130 0.74 11.47 13.14
CA PRO A 130 -0.12 12.22 12.25
C PRO A 130 0.00 11.71 10.81
N PRO A 131 -1.12 11.57 10.08
CA PRO A 131 -1.10 11.09 8.71
C PRO A 131 -0.13 11.93 7.87
N THR A 132 0.85 11.28 7.27
CA THR A 132 1.79 11.94 6.37
C THR A 132 1.94 11.12 5.10
N SER A 133 1.19 11.45 4.08
CA SER A 133 1.20 10.73 2.80
C SER A 133 2.56 10.66 2.12
N ASP A 134 3.58 11.37 2.62
CA ASP A 134 4.96 11.31 2.13
C ASP A 134 5.88 10.35 2.91
N ASN A 135 5.40 9.73 3.99
CA ASN A 135 6.22 8.88 4.84
C ASN A 135 6.81 7.67 4.10
N VAL A 136 6.04 7.00 3.26
CA VAL A 136 6.52 5.90 2.42
C VAL A 136 7.64 6.37 1.48
N TRP A 137 7.47 7.53 0.84
CA TRP A 137 8.45 8.11 -0.06
C TRP A 137 9.77 8.46 0.65
N ARG A 138 9.70 8.96 1.88
CA ARG A 138 10.89 9.25 2.70
C ARG A 138 11.66 7.98 3.04
N GLN A 139 10.97 6.92 3.46
CA GLN A 139 11.58 5.65 3.80
C GLN A 139 12.24 5.04 2.56
N TRP A 140 11.56 5.05 1.41
CA TRP A 140 12.10 4.52 0.16
C TRP A 140 13.34 5.25 -0.35
N ARG A 141 13.49 6.54 -0.06
CA ARG A 141 14.74 7.27 -0.37
C ARG A 141 15.96 6.72 0.36
N LEU A 142 15.76 6.12 1.50
CA LEU A 142 16.82 5.61 2.36
C LEU A 142 17.12 4.13 2.13
N ILE A 143 16.30 3.45 1.34
CA ILE A 143 16.45 2.01 1.13
C ILE A 143 17.64 1.71 0.21
N GLY A 144 18.53 0.84 0.67
CA GLY A 144 19.68 0.41 -0.11
C GLY A 144 19.35 -0.77 -1.03
N LYS A 145 19.05 -1.93 -0.44
CA LYS A 145 18.74 -3.17 -1.15
C LYS A 145 17.48 -3.81 -0.54
N PRO A 146 16.34 -3.76 -1.22
CA PRO A 146 15.13 -4.39 -0.72
C PRO A 146 15.27 -5.91 -0.71
N SER A 147 14.61 -6.55 0.26
CA SER A 147 14.63 -7.98 0.49
C SER A 147 13.23 -8.47 0.84
N LEU A 148 12.94 -9.75 0.57
CA LEU A 148 11.69 -10.38 1.02
C LEU A 148 11.66 -10.64 2.52
N SER A 149 12.81 -10.64 3.20
CA SER A 149 12.89 -10.86 4.65
C SER A 149 12.64 -9.58 5.47
N GLU A 150 12.64 -8.42 4.83
CA GLU A 150 12.43 -7.13 5.50
C GLU A 150 11.47 -6.26 4.67
N PRO A 151 10.56 -5.52 5.30
CA PRO A 151 9.69 -4.61 4.58
C PRO A 151 10.49 -3.44 4.00
N THR A 152 10.08 -2.95 2.84
CA THR A 152 10.71 -1.80 2.18
C THR A 152 10.30 -0.48 2.80
N ALA A 153 9.13 -0.42 3.42
CA ALA A 153 8.63 0.71 4.20
C ALA A 153 7.52 0.24 5.15
N ILE A 154 7.31 1.01 6.20
CA ILE A 154 6.18 0.87 7.11
C ILE A 154 5.16 1.94 6.76
N ALA A 155 3.88 1.58 6.68
CA ALA A 155 2.80 2.48 6.31
C ALA A 155 1.51 2.14 7.06
N GLU A 156 0.65 3.14 7.25
CA GLU A 156 -0.70 3.01 7.77
C GLU A 156 -1.73 3.02 6.63
N CYS A 157 -3.00 2.90 6.98
CA CYS A 157 -4.09 2.84 6.01
C CYS A 157 -4.21 4.08 5.13
N ASP A 158 -4.00 5.26 5.69
CA ASP A 158 -4.06 6.54 4.98
C ASP A 158 -2.88 6.70 4.01
N GLU A 159 -1.67 6.31 4.42
CA GLU A 159 -0.47 6.38 3.57
C GLU A 159 -0.55 5.39 2.41
N LEU A 160 -1.02 4.16 2.67
CA LEU A 160 -1.22 3.14 1.63
C LEU A 160 -2.32 3.56 0.65
N SER A 161 -3.43 4.11 1.15
CA SER A 161 -4.53 4.61 0.31
C SER A 161 -4.09 5.80 -0.53
N ALA A 162 -3.30 6.71 0.05
CA ALA A 162 -2.74 7.85 -0.65
C ALA A 162 -1.72 7.42 -1.72
N LEU A 163 -0.86 6.45 -1.44
CA LEU A 163 0.08 5.88 -2.42
C LEU A 163 -0.67 5.25 -3.60
N TYR A 164 -1.69 4.45 -3.30
CA TYR A 164 -2.52 3.84 -4.33
C TYR A 164 -3.17 4.89 -5.23
N ALA A 165 -3.85 5.88 -4.64
CA ALA A 165 -4.54 6.93 -5.38
C ALA A 165 -3.55 7.77 -6.22
N PHE A 166 -2.36 8.07 -5.68
CA PHE A 166 -1.30 8.76 -6.39
C PHE A 166 -0.83 8.00 -7.64
N LEU A 167 -0.54 6.70 -7.49
CA LEU A 167 -0.09 5.89 -8.62
C LEU A 167 -1.18 5.72 -9.68
N ALA A 168 -2.44 5.56 -9.26
CA ALA A 168 -3.57 5.47 -10.18
C ALA A 168 -3.75 6.76 -10.99
N GLU A 169 -3.72 7.93 -10.33
CA GLU A 169 -3.80 9.23 -10.99
C GLU A 169 -2.67 9.43 -12.00
N ARG A 170 -1.42 9.15 -11.59
CA ARG A 170 -0.25 9.28 -12.47
C ARG A 170 -0.28 8.33 -13.66
N ALA A 171 -0.88 7.16 -13.49
CA ALA A 171 -1.08 6.20 -14.56
C ALA A 171 -2.30 6.50 -15.46
N GLY A 172 -3.00 7.60 -15.23
CA GLY A 172 -4.10 8.09 -16.06
C GLY A 172 -5.48 7.59 -15.66
N VAL A 173 -5.62 6.81 -14.58
CA VAL A 173 -6.93 6.42 -14.05
C VAL A 173 -7.54 7.60 -13.29
N ARG A 174 -8.62 8.13 -13.84
CA ARG A 174 -9.29 9.28 -13.24
C ARG A 174 -10.23 8.87 -12.10
N ILE A 175 -10.44 9.79 -11.17
CA ILE A 175 -11.43 9.70 -10.08
C ILE A 175 -11.12 8.51 -9.16
N VAL A 176 -9.88 8.44 -8.69
CA VAL A 176 -9.54 7.66 -7.50
C VAL A 176 -9.40 8.63 -6.34
N GLY A 177 -10.13 8.38 -5.28
CA GLY A 177 -10.17 9.27 -4.13
C GLY A 177 -10.09 8.52 -2.82
N LEU A 178 -10.17 9.26 -1.72
CA LEU A 178 -10.11 8.73 -0.36
C LEU A 178 -11.49 8.73 0.28
N PHE A 179 -11.74 7.70 1.07
CA PHE A 179 -12.96 7.48 1.83
C PHE A 179 -12.60 7.08 3.27
N TRP A 180 -13.33 7.61 4.22
CA TRP A 180 -13.18 7.33 5.65
C TRP A 180 -14.38 6.55 6.16
N PRO A 181 -14.32 5.20 6.23
CA PRO A 181 -15.41 4.39 6.78
C PRO A 181 -15.61 4.63 8.28
N THR A 182 -14.54 5.00 8.97
CA THR A 182 -14.52 5.41 10.38
C THR A 182 -13.58 6.60 10.57
N ALA A 183 -13.58 7.21 11.73
CA ALA A 183 -12.74 8.39 12.01
C ALA A 183 -11.23 8.10 11.96
N ASN A 184 -10.83 6.85 12.14
CA ASN A 184 -9.45 6.41 12.23
C ASN A 184 -9.04 5.39 11.15
N HIS A 185 -9.82 5.28 10.08
CA HIS A 185 -9.51 4.38 8.98
C HIS A 185 -9.76 5.03 7.63
N THR A 186 -8.85 4.82 6.70
CA THR A 186 -8.91 5.35 5.34
C THR A 186 -8.80 4.21 4.33
N VAL A 187 -9.64 4.25 3.31
CA VAL A 187 -9.56 3.38 2.13
C VAL A 187 -9.59 4.21 0.86
N ALA A 188 -9.08 3.67 -0.22
CA ALA A 188 -9.25 4.28 -1.54
C ALA A 188 -10.60 3.86 -2.15
N VAL A 189 -11.14 4.71 -3.01
CA VAL A 189 -12.37 4.45 -3.77
C VAL A 189 -12.15 4.83 -5.22
N TRP A 190 -12.39 3.90 -6.11
CA TRP A 190 -12.44 4.14 -7.54
C TRP A 190 -13.88 4.47 -7.95
N VAL A 191 -14.09 5.64 -8.53
CA VAL A 191 -15.42 6.12 -8.93
C VAL A 191 -15.60 5.89 -10.43
N LEU A 192 -16.44 4.95 -10.79
CA LEU A 192 -16.79 4.65 -12.17
C LEU A 192 -17.99 5.48 -12.60
N ARG A 193 -17.90 6.08 -13.78
CA ARG A 193 -18.98 6.82 -14.43
C ARG A 193 -19.30 6.20 -15.78
N PRO A 194 -20.10 5.12 -15.81
CA PRO A 194 -20.51 4.49 -17.07
C PRO A 194 -21.18 5.50 -17.99
N THR A 195 -21.11 5.27 -19.31
CA THR A 195 -21.83 6.07 -20.31
C THR A 195 -23.34 5.98 -20.13
N SER A 196 -23.81 4.88 -19.58
CA SER A 196 -25.22 4.64 -19.22
C SER A 196 -25.28 3.94 -17.87
N GLY A 197 -26.27 4.33 -17.05
CA GLY A 197 -26.48 3.73 -15.73
C GLY A 197 -25.95 4.59 -14.57
N PRO A 198 -26.06 4.09 -13.34
CA PRO A 198 -25.66 4.81 -12.14
C PRO A 198 -24.13 4.87 -12.00
N VAL A 199 -23.65 5.85 -11.23
CA VAL A 199 -22.24 5.88 -10.78
C VAL A 199 -21.98 4.68 -9.88
N VAL A 200 -20.86 4.01 -10.09
CA VAL A 200 -20.40 2.88 -9.27
C VAL A 200 -19.18 3.30 -8.46
N ARG A 201 -19.16 2.96 -7.20
CA ARG A 201 -18.03 3.22 -6.28
C ARG A 201 -17.42 1.90 -5.84
N VAL A 202 -16.18 1.68 -6.23
CA VAL A 202 -15.42 0.46 -5.92
C VAL A 202 -14.49 0.75 -4.76
N VAL A 203 -14.66 0.05 -3.66
CA VAL A 203 -13.81 0.19 -2.47
C VAL A 203 -12.52 -0.58 -2.67
N VAL A 204 -11.40 0.09 -2.42
CA VAL A 204 -10.05 -0.46 -2.53
C VAL A 204 -9.39 -0.42 -1.14
N PRO A 205 -9.49 -1.50 -0.36
CA PRO A 205 -8.91 -1.57 0.97
C PRO A 205 -7.41 -1.84 0.87
N THR A 206 -6.60 -0.83 1.16
CA THR A 206 -5.14 -0.90 1.04
C THR A 206 -4.44 -1.38 2.31
N SER A 207 -5.17 -1.63 3.40
CA SER A 207 -4.65 -2.12 4.66
C SER A 207 -5.58 -3.14 5.33
N GLN A 208 -5.03 -4.01 6.17
CA GLN A 208 -5.74 -5.11 6.85
C GLN A 208 -6.18 -4.73 8.27
N ILE A 209 -6.90 -3.65 8.45
CA ILE A 209 -7.46 -3.33 9.78
C ILE A 209 -8.51 -4.35 10.21
N PHE A 210 -9.28 -4.88 9.26
CA PHE A 210 -10.29 -5.89 9.53
C PHE A 210 -9.98 -7.11 8.69
N LEU A 211 -9.30 -8.07 9.28
CA LEU A 211 -8.99 -9.36 8.69
C LEU A 211 -10.25 -10.00 8.11
N GLU A 212 -10.12 -10.77 7.07
CA GLU A 212 -11.08 -11.66 6.42
C GLU A 212 -11.58 -11.15 5.05
N GLU A 213 -12.45 -10.14 4.96
CA GLU A 213 -12.97 -9.69 3.68
C GLU A 213 -12.28 -8.43 3.13
N SER A 214 -11.61 -7.67 3.99
CA SER A 214 -10.96 -6.42 3.64
C SER A 214 -9.73 -6.59 2.75
N ASP A 215 -9.22 -7.81 2.62
CA ASP A 215 -8.12 -8.13 1.73
C ASP A 215 -8.50 -8.15 0.27
N SER A 216 -9.78 -8.28 -0.04
CA SER A 216 -10.25 -8.43 -1.41
C SER A 216 -10.40 -7.07 -2.05
N PHE A 217 -9.91 -6.98 -3.28
CA PHE A 217 -10.28 -5.87 -4.16
C PHE A 217 -11.81 -5.80 -4.25
N ASP A 218 -12.35 -4.58 -4.19
CA ASP A 218 -13.79 -4.36 -4.27
C ASP A 218 -14.57 -5.02 -3.12
N THR A 219 -14.09 -4.87 -1.91
CA THR A 219 -14.83 -5.37 -0.74
C THR A 219 -16.16 -4.64 -0.54
N LYS A 220 -17.19 -5.39 -0.15
CA LYS A 220 -18.49 -4.85 0.25
C LYS A 220 -18.57 -4.49 1.73
N LYS A 221 -17.49 -4.71 2.49
CA LYS A 221 -17.45 -4.45 3.94
C LYS A 221 -17.64 -2.97 4.28
N PHE A 222 -17.14 -2.07 3.44
CA PHE A 222 -17.30 -0.64 3.60
C PHE A 222 -18.30 -0.10 2.59
N ASP A 223 -19.37 0.53 3.08
CA ASP A 223 -20.33 1.20 2.21
C ASP A 223 -19.78 2.55 1.72
N PRO A 224 -19.35 2.65 0.44
CA PRO A 224 -18.73 3.86 -0.09
C PRO A 224 -19.75 5.00 -0.27
N TRP A 225 -21.03 4.76 -0.07
CA TRP A 225 -22.08 5.76 -0.17
C TRP A 225 -22.33 6.52 1.14
N ARG A 226 -21.76 6.08 2.25
CA ARG A 226 -21.82 6.79 3.54
C ARG A 226 -21.23 8.19 3.44
N GLN A 227 -20.23 8.39 2.60
CA GLN A 227 -19.61 9.68 2.34
C GLN A 227 -20.19 10.26 1.04
N LYS A 228 -20.82 11.45 1.10
CA LYS A 228 -21.44 12.08 -0.07
C LYS A 228 -20.44 12.39 -1.16
N THR A 229 -19.26 12.92 -0.79
CA THR A 229 -18.22 13.31 -1.72
C THR A 229 -16.99 12.44 -1.48
N ILE A 230 -16.51 11.76 -2.53
CA ILE A 230 -15.20 11.14 -2.53
C ILE A 230 -14.23 12.22 -2.97
N TYR A 231 -13.22 12.50 -2.13
CA TYR A 231 -12.20 13.49 -2.44
C TYR A 231 -11.18 12.87 -3.37
N GLU A 232 -11.09 13.37 -4.58
CA GLU A 232 -10.00 13.00 -5.50
C GLU A 232 -8.67 13.34 -4.85
N TYR A 233 -7.78 12.37 -4.81
CA TYR A 233 -6.47 12.56 -4.24
C TYR A 233 -5.51 13.08 -5.31
N THR A 234 -5.02 14.28 -5.11
CA THR A 234 -4.02 14.89 -5.99
C THR A 234 -2.81 15.29 -5.14
N ARG A 235 -1.65 14.78 -5.53
CA ARG A 235 -0.41 15.10 -4.85
C ARG A 235 0.53 15.86 -5.78
N ARG A 236 0.93 17.08 -5.38
CA ARG A 236 1.78 17.96 -6.17
C ARG A 236 3.23 18.02 -5.69
N ASP A 237 3.49 17.59 -4.46
CA ASP A 237 4.80 17.62 -3.79
C ASP A 237 5.73 16.45 -4.17
N VAL A 238 5.22 15.45 -4.89
CA VAL A 238 6.02 14.41 -5.55
C VAL A 238 5.96 14.65 -7.06
N PRO A 239 6.90 15.39 -7.64
CA PRO A 239 6.92 15.65 -9.09
C PRO A 239 7.30 14.38 -9.86
N ASP A 240 7.05 14.39 -11.17
CA ASP A 240 7.41 13.28 -12.06
C ASP A 240 8.92 12.97 -12.07
N SER A 241 9.73 14.00 -11.81
CA SER A 241 11.18 13.90 -11.66
C SER A 241 11.65 13.41 -10.29
N PHE A 242 10.73 13.12 -9.34
CA PHE A 242 11.10 12.55 -8.04
C PHE A 242 11.78 11.20 -8.25
N GLU A 243 12.96 11.04 -7.69
CA GLU A 243 13.76 9.84 -7.89
C GLU A 243 13.56 8.82 -6.76
N LEU A 244 13.27 7.60 -7.14
CA LEU A 244 13.27 6.43 -6.26
C LEU A 244 14.57 5.64 -6.43
N PRO A 245 15.07 4.96 -5.39
CA PRO A 245 16.22 4.08 -5.52
C PRO A 245 15.99 3.00 -6.58
N LYS A 246 16.90 2.88 -7.54
CA LYS A 246 16.79 1.87 -8.60
C LYS A 246 16.59 0.45 -8.05
N PRO A 247 17.27 0.00 -6.97
CA PRO A 247 17.05 -1.34 -6.42
C PRO A 247 15.60 -1.58 -5.99
N LEU A 248 14.90 -0.56 -5.46
CA LEU A 248 13.49 -0.67 -5.09
C LEU A 248 12.60 -0.86 -6.32
N VAL A 249 12.83 -0.05 -7.36
CA VAL A 249 12.06 -0.14 -8.62
C VAL A 249 12.28 -1.49 -9.28
N ASP A 250 13.52 -1.95 -9.38
CA ASP A 250 13.87 -3.25 -9.95
C ASP A 250 13.20 -4.40 -9.16
N PHE A 251 13.23 -4.33 -7.83
CA PHE A 251 12.57 -5.29 -6.96
C PHE A 251 11.06 -5.34 -7.22
N PHE A 252 10.40 -4.18 -7.22
CA PHE A 252 8.96 -4.10 -7.51
C PHE A 252 8.61 -4.72 -8.87
N LEU A 253 9.30 -4.33 -9.93
CA LEU A 253 9.04 -4.85 -11.27
C LEU A 253 9.28 -6.35 -11.35
N GLN A 254 10.30 -6.87 -10.67
CA GLN A 254 10.54 -8.30 -10.57
C GLN A 254 9.39 -9.03 -9.85
N GLN A 255 8.82 -8.44 -8.79
CA GLN A 255 7.67 -9.04 -8.10
C GLN A 255 6.43 -9.07 -9.00
N VAL A 256 6.19 -7.99 -9.73
CA VAL A 256 5.11 -7.96 -10.73
C VAL A 256 5.27 -9.08 -11.76
N ASP A 257 6.46 -9.20 -12.34
CA ASP A 257 6.75 -10.23 -13.36
C ASP A 257 6.60 -11.66 -12.83
N LYS A 258 6.88 -11.88 -11.54
CA LYS A 258 6.75 -13.20 -10.89
C LYS A 258 5.31 -13.60 -10.54
N TYR A 259 4.51 -12.64 -10.12
CA TYR A 259 3.18 -12.90 -9.55
C TYR A 259 2.03 -12.42 -10.43
N ALA A 260 2.35 -11.85 -11.58
CA ALA A 260 1.37 -11.30 -12.49
C ALA A 260 0.41 -12.37 -13.01
N GLY A 261 -0.88 -12.08 -12.96
CA GLY A 261 -1.94 -12.94 -13.47
C GLY A 261 -2.43 -14.05 -12.55
N ALA A 262 -1.83 -14.22 -11.36
CA ALA A 262 -2.34 -15.15 -10.37
C ALA A 262 -3.72 -14.72 -9.84
N SER A 263 -4.52 -15.70 -9.42
CA SER A 263 -5.84 -15.47 -8.84
C SER A 263 -5.74 -14.75 -7.47
N ASP A 264 -6.80 -14.04 -7.10
CA ASP A 264 -6.88 -13.37 -5.80
C ASP A 264 -6.60 -14.31 -4.63
N ALA A 265 -7.16 -15.52 -4.67
CA ALA A 265 -6.97 -16.51 -3.63
C ALA A 265 -5.50 -16.92 -3.47
N THR A 266 -4.79 -17.08 -4.58
CA THR A 266 -3.35 -17.35 -4.57
C THR A 266 -2.56 -16.16 -4.03
N LEU A 267 -2.83 -14.94 -4.50
CA LEU A 267 -2.14 -13.74 -4.04
C LEU A 267 -2.38 -13.45 -2.55
N GLN A 268 -3.61 -13.63 -2.05
CA GLN A 268 -3.93 -13.52 -0.62
C GLN A 268 -3.13 -14.53 0.21
N ARG A 269 -3.05 -15.78 -0.27
CA ARG A 269 -2.28 -16.80 0.44
C ARG A 269 -0.80 -16.47 0.48
N LEU A 270 -0.21 -16.01 -0.64
CA LEU A 270 1.20 -15.62 -0.69
C LEU A 270 1.50 -14.45 0.26
N ARG A 271 0.60 -13.48 0.37
CA ARG A 271 0.73 -12.40 1.37
C ARG A 271 0.67 -12.93 2.78
N TYR A 272 -0.35 -13.72 3.10
CA TYR A 272 -0.46 -14.33 4.43
C TYR A 272 0.82 -15.07 4.83
N LEU A 273 1.37 -15.88 3.92
CA LEU A 273 2.63 -16.61 4.20
C LEU A 273 3.81 -15.66 4.42
N ARG A 274 3.89 -14.58 3.66
CA ARG A 274 4.94 -13.57 3.81
C ARG A 274 4.82 -12.85 5.15
N ASP A 275 3.62 -12.42 5.51
CA ASP A 275 3.35 -11.75 6.78
C ASP A 275 3.64 -12.67 7.97
N ALA A 276 3.28 -13.95 7.86
CA ALA A 276 3.58 -14.94 8.89
C ALA A 276 5.08 -15.15 9.08
N VAL A 277 5.88 -15.10 8.01
CA VAL A 277 7.34 -15.13 8.09
C VAL A 277 7.88 -13.85 8.75
N PHE A 278 7.37 -12.67 8.38
CA PHE A 278 7.79 -11.41 9.03
C PHE A 278 7.45 -11.37 10.50
N ALA A 279 6.29 -11.90 10.88
CA ALA A 279 5.86 -11.99 12.29
C ALA A 279 6.60 -13.09 13.08
N GLY A 280 7.42 -13.91 12.42
CA GLY A 280 8.12 -15.03 13.04
C GLY A 280 7.22 -16.21 13.46
N SER A 281 5.97 -16.24 12.98
CA SER A 281 5.02 -17.33 13.25
C SER A 281 5.20 -18.51 12.31
N TRP A 282 5.87 -18.32 11.20
CA TRP A 282 6.27 -19.34 10.23
C TRP A 282 7.74 -19.18 9.88
N THR A 283 8.41 -20.30 9.62
CA THR A 283 9.74 -20.27 8.99
C THR A 283 9.60 -20.10 7.48
N ARG A 284 10.67 -19.68 6.83
CA ARG A 284 10.71 -19.56 5.35
C ARG A 284 10.49 -20.93 4.67
N GLU A 285 11.03 -21.99 5.25
CA GLU A 285 10.88 -23.37 4.77
C GLU A 285 9.43 -23.85 4.86
N GLU A 286 8.74 -23.54 5.97
CA GLU A 286 7.33 -23.85 6.13
C GLU A 286 6.47 -23.12 5.11
N ALA A 287 6.70 -21.83 4.90
CA ALA A 287 6.01 -21.03 3.89
C ALA A 287 6.27 -21.55 2.47
N ALA A 288 7.52 -21.89 2.14
CA ALA A 288 7.88 -22.50 0.86
C ALA A 288 7.19 -23.85 0.64
N SER A 289 7.14 -24.68 1.68
CA SER A 289 6.49 -25.99 1.64
C SER A 289 4.99 -25.90 1.42
N ASP A 290 4.30 -24.94 2.11
CA ASP A 290 2.87 -24.70 1.91
C ASP A 290 2.56 -24.27 0.47
N ALA A 291 3.35 -23.37 -0.08
CA ALA A 291 3.18 -22.93 -1.47
C ALA A 291 3.30 -24.11 -2.46
N LEU A 292 4.27 -25.00 -2.27
CA LEU A 292 4.41 -26.18 -3.13
C LEU A 292 3.28 -27.18 -2.97
N LYS A 293 2.79 -27.42 -1.76
CA LYS A 293 1.62 -28.28 -1.52
C LYS A 293 0.38 -27.75 -2.24
N ARG A 294 0.15 -26.42 -2.16
CA ARG A 294 -0.96 -25.79 -2.87
C ARG A 294 -0.81 -25.87 -4.38
N ARG A 295 0.41 -25.66 -4.89
CA ARG A 295 0.68 -25.83 -6.33
C ARG A 295 0.34 -27.25 -6.79
N ALA A 296 0.69 -28.27 -6.01
CA ALA A 296 0.38 -29.65 -6.36
C ALA A 296 -1.14 -29.97 -6.36
N ALA A 297 -1.92 -29.18 -5.61
CA ALA A 297 -3.38 -29.34 -5.53
C ALA A 297 -4.16 -28.52 -6.58
N LEU A 298 -3.48 -27.73 -7.43
CA LEU A 298 -4.16 -26.91 -8.44
C LEU A 298 -4.74 -27.79 -9.55
N ALA A 299 -5.89 -27.33 -10.08
CA ALA A 299 -6.50 -27.93 -11.25
C ALA A 299 -5.62 -27.72 -12.50
N PRO A 300 -5.70 -28.62 -13.51
CA PRO A 300 -5.07 -28.40 -14.80
C PRO A 300 -5.51 -27.06 -15.42
N GLY A 301 -4.56 -26.32 -15.98
CA GLY A 301 -4.81 -25.00 -16.59
C GLY A 301 -4.62 -23.78 -15.68
N SER A 302 -4.33 -23.97 -14.39
CA SER A 302 -4.02 -22.89 -13.44
C SER A 302 -2.55 -22.44 -13.57
N ASN A 303 -2.09 -22.13 -14.78
CA ASN A 303 -0.67 -21.85 -15.05
C ASN A 303 -0.15 -20.62 -14.30
N ASP A 304 -0.93 -19.54 -14.21
CA ASP A 304 -0.53 -18.30 -13.53
C ASP A 304 -0.37 -18.53 -12.00
N ASP A 305 -1.34 -19.23 -11.39
CA ASP A 305 -1.28 -19.60 -9.97
C ASP A 305 -0.11 -20.56 -9.70
N SER A 306 0.09 -21.54 -10.57
CA SER A 306 1.21 -22.48 -10.48
C SER A 306 2.57 -21.77 -10.53
N SER A 307 2.71 -20.80 -11.42
CA SER A 307 3.92 -19.99 -11.57
C SER A 307 4.16 -19.10 -10.34
N ALA A 308 3.14 -18.44 -9.84
CA ALA A 308 3.23 -17.58 -8.66
C ALA A 308 3.66 -18.37 -7.40
N LEU A 309 3.03 -19.53 -7.17
CA LEU A 309 3.36 -20.41 -6.03
C LEU A 309 4.78 -20.97 -6.13
N LEU A 310 5.23 -21.35 -7.34
CA LEU A 310 6.58 -21.82 -7.57
C LEU A 310 7.62 -20.73 -7.30
N ASN A 311 7.40 -19.54 -7.87
CA ASN A 311 8.29 -18.39 -7.69
C ASN A 311 8.37 -17.98 -6.22
N PHE A 312 7.24 -17.91 -5.52
CA PHE A 312 7.22 -17.63 -4.09
C PHE A 312 8.02 -18.67 -3.29
N SER A 313 7.84 -19.96 -3.57
CA SER A 313 8.61 -21.02 -2.90
C SER A 313 10.11 -20.87 -3.14
N ALA A 314 10.52 -20.51 -4.35
CA ALA A 314 11.91 -20.23 -4.67
C ALA A 314 12.44 -19.02 -3.90
N ASP A 315 11.69 -17.90 -3.88
CA ASP A 315 12.06 -16.69 -3.14
C ASP A 315 12.21 -16.95 -1.64
N MET A 316 11.31 -17.76 -1.04
CA MET A 316 11.39 -18.12 0.38
C MET A 316 12.62 -19.00 0.71
N ARG A 317 13.14 -19.74 -0.24
CA ARG A 317 14.32 -20.60 -0.07
C ARG A 317 15.64 -19.89 -0.32
N LEU A 318 15.61 -18.74 -0.99
CA LEU A 318 16.81 -17.93 -1.12
C LEU A 318 17.26 -17.48 0.28
N GLU A 319 18.48 -17.77 0.64
CA GLU A 319 19.04 -17.23 1.89
C GLU A 319 18.99 -15.71 1.83
N PRO A 320 18.53 -15.04 2.93
CA PRO A 320 18.70 -13.60 3.03
C PRO A 320 20.20 -13.33 2.83
N PHE A 321 20.52 -12.45 1.89
CA PHE A 321 21.91 -12.07 1.67
C PHE A 321 22.51 -11.66 3.01
N ARG A 322 23.38 -12.48 3.56
CA ARG A 322 24.09 -12.14 4.78
C ARG A 322 24.83 -10.82 4.53
N LYS A 323 24.57 -9.86 5.45
CA LYS A 323 25.24 -8.55 5.47
C LYS A 323 26.74 -8.75 5.65
#